data_d3bbec0def8e85a6bb29fb84d175afb2
#
_entry.id   d3bbec0def8e85a6bb29fb84d175afb2
#
_cell.length_a   1.000
_cell.length_b   1.000
_cell.length_c   1.000
_cell.angle_alpha   90.00
_cell.angle_beta   90.00
_cell.angle_gamma   90.00
#
_symmetry.space_group_name_H-M   'P 1'
#
loop_
_entity.id
_entity.type
_entity.pdbx_description
1 polymer ?
#
loop_
_entity_poly.entity_id
_entity_poly.type
_entity_poly.pdbx_seq_one_letter_code
_entity_poly.pdbx_strand_id
1 'polypeptide(L)'
;MVVIDRAPFPRDKVCAGWITPAVAAALELDADDYRRGRTFQPITGFRTGRIGNGEKDVETRYPRPVSFGIRRCEFDHYLLCRSGAEVRPGTALTGLRREGERWIVNDEIEAPIVVGAGGHFCPVARHLGGGGGGEPIVAAQEFEVPLDAAQDCPVRPEVPELYFARDLKGYGWCFRKQGVVNVGYGRFGSERLSAHVAGFLEFLRARGRLPASVTGRLKGHAYLIYGTAPRPLVGDGVLLVGDAAGLAYAQSGEGIRPAVESGLLAAGVLLGARGRYRYEDLAPYRRQIEARFGRRDAKPGLARLIPSRVLEALGASVLGSSWLTRRIVLDRWFLHAHQPALSPALHPSA
;
A
#
# COMPACT_ATOMS: atom_id res chain seq x y z
N MET A 1 6.88 0.96 -24.48
CA MET A 1 6.70 0.17 -23.24
C MET A 1 5.39 -0.61 -23.36
N VAL A 2 5.40 -1.91 -23.03
CA VAL A 2 4.20 -2.75 -22.98
C VAL A 2 3.90 -3.09 -21.53
N VAL A 3 2.64 -2.99 -21.11
CA VAL A 3 2.15 -3.40 -19.77
C VAL A 3 1.17 -4.54 -19.96
N ILE A 4 1.43 -5.68 -19.33
CA ILE A 4 0.49 -6.80 -19.27
C ILE A 4 -0.08 -6.94 -17.86
N ASP A 5 -1.35 -7.19 -17.72
CA ASP A 5 -2.02 -7.52 -16.44
C ASP A 5 -3.07 -8.60 -16.70
N ARG A 6 -3.12 -9.60 -15.83
CA ARG A 6 -4.10 -10.72 -15.91
C ARG A 6 -5.56 -10.27 -15.76
N ALA A 7 -5.79 -9.12 -15.15
CA ALA A 7 -7.11 -8.58 -14.94
C ALA A 7 -7.45 -7.50 -15.99
N PRO A 8 -8.72 -7.37 -16.40
CA PRO A 8 -9.19 -6.20 -17.14
C PRO A 8 -9.16 -4.95 -16.25
N PHE A 9 -9.06 -3.78 -16.86
CA PHE A 9 -9.19 -2.50 -16.17
C PHE A 9 -10.51 -1.79 -16.57
N PRO A 10 -11.13 -1.02 -15.65
CA PRO A 10 -10.75 -0.81 -14.25
C PRO A 10 -10.96 -2.06 -13.39
N ARG A 11 -10.05 -2.32 -12.44
CA ARG A 11 -10.13 -3.48 -11.54
C ARG A 11 -10.07 -3.07 -10.08
N ASP A 12 -10.78 -3.81 -9.24
CA ASP A 12 -10.65 -3.66 -7.80
C ASP A 12 -9.30 -4.19 -7.31
N LYS A 13 -8.75 -3.50 -6.32
CA LYS A 13 -7.63 -3.99 -5.52
C LYS A 13 -7.92 -3.71 -4.05
N VAL A 14 -7.83 -4.73 -3.21
CA VAL A 14 -7.97 -4.62 -1.75
C VAL A 14 -7.02 -3.58 -1.20
N CYS A 15 -7.56 -2.51 -0.62
CA CYS A 15 -6.79 -1.41 -0.04
C CYS A 15 -7.75 -0.40 0.61
N ALA A 16 -7.43 0.11 1.79
CA ALA A 16 -8.19 1.21 2.41
C ALA A 16 -8.36 2.41 1.46
N GLY A 17 -7.46 2.58 0.50
CA GLY A 17 -7.58 3.55 -0.58
C GLY A 17 -7.41 4.98 -0.09
N TRP A 18 -6.21 5.33 0.35
CA TRP A 18 -5.84 6.71 0.57
C TRP A 18 -4.47 7.03 -0.02
N ILE A 19 -4.23 8.28 -0.35
CA ILE A 19 -2.93 8.80 -0.77
C ILE A 19 -2.60 10.07 0.02
N THR A 20 -1.31 10.28 0.28
CA THR A 20 -0.84 11.51 0.92
C THR A 20 -0.56 12.60 -0.12
N PRO A 21 -0.49 13.89 0.27
CA PRO A 21 -0.05 14.97 -0.62
C PRO A 21 1.31 14.67 -1.27
N ALA A 22 2.21 13.96 -0.57
CA ALA A 22 3.50 13.56 -1.12
C ALA A 22 3.38 12.59 -2.32
N VAL A 23 2.40 11.68 -2.30
CA VAL A 23 2.10 10.79 -3.43
C VAL A 23 1.53 11.59 -4.59
N ALA A 24 0.59 12.50 -4.32
CA ALA A 24 0.01 13.35 -5.36
C ALA A 24 1.09 14.22 -6.04
N ALA A 25 1.99 14.81 -5.24
CA ALA A 25 3.10 15.61 -5.76
C ALA A 25 4.10 14.77 -6.58
N ALA A 26 4.48 13.57 -6.10
CA ALA A 26 5.40 12.69 -6.80
C ALA A 26 4.84 12.20 -8.16
N LEU A 27 3.52 12.10 -8.28
CA LEU A 27 2.83 11.75 -9.51
C LEU A 27 2.49 12.95 -10.39
N GLU A 28 2.80 14.18 -9.93
CA GLU A 28 2.33 15.42 -10.59
C GLU A 28 0.83 15.32 -10.89
N LEU A 29 0.06 14.89 -9.87
CA LEU A 29 -1.36 14.65 -10.01
C LEU A 29 -2.11 15.97 -10.10
N ASP A 30 -2.74 16.25 -11.23
CA ASP A 30 -3.72 17.31 -11.34
C ASP A 30 -4.99 16.89 -10.59
N ALA A 31 -5.18 17.46 -9.40
CA ALA A 31 -6.29 17.13 -8.53
C ALA A 31 -7.64 17.54 -9.13
N ASP A 32 -7.69 18.61 -9.93
CA ASP A 32 -8.92 19.09 -10.56
C ASP A 32 -9.31 18.23 -11.75
N ASP A 33 -8.34 17.73 -12.51
CA ASP A 33 -8.58 16.72 -13.53
C ASP A 33 -8.98 15.38 -12.91
N TYR A 34 -8.24 14.92 -11.90
CA TYR A 34 -8.52 13.62 -11.29
C TYR A 34 -9.92 13.55 -10.68
N ARG A 35 -10.37 14.60 -9.97
CA ARG A 35 -11.69 14.60 -9.29
C ARG A 35 -12.89 14.65 -10.24
N ARG A 36 -12.69 14.89 -11.54
CA ARG A 36 -13.77 14.82 -12.53
C ARG A 36 -14.25 13.39 -12.72
N GLY A 37 -15.35 13.04 -12.06
CA GLY A 37 -15.97 11.72 -12.11
C GLY A 37 -15.24 10.61 -11.35
N ARG A 38 -14.30 10.96 -10.44
CA ARG A 38 -13.56 10.01 -9.59
C ARG A 38 -13.59 10.43 -8.13
N THR A 39 -13.47 9.46 -7.27
CA THR A 39 -13.43 9.67 -5.83
C THR A 39 -12.12 10.33 -5.40
N PHE A 40 -12.23 11.53 -4.81
CA PHE A 40 -11.12 12.26 -4.22
C PHE A 40 -11.58 12.95 -2.95
N GLN A 41 -11.61 12.22 -1.83
CA GLN A 41 -12.14 12.65 -0.56
C GLN A 41 -11.05 13.29 0.30
N PRO A 42 -11.08 14.61 0.56
CA PRO A 42 -10.11 15.24 1.48
C PRO A 42 -10.26 14.68 2.90
N ILE A 43 -9.12 14.36 3.53
CA ILE A 43 -9.03 13.87 4.91
C ILE A 43 -8.32 14.94 5.74
N THR A 44 -9.01 15.48 6.74
CA THR A 44 -8.52 16.53 7.65
C THR A 44 -8.41 16.05 9.09
N GLY A 45 -8.63 14.78 9.36
CA GLY A 45 -8.50 14.20 10.69
C GLY A 45 -8.57 12.70 10.67
N PHE A 46 -8.33 12.12 11.83
CA PHE A 46 -8.46 10.68 12.06
C PHE A 46 -9.08 10.45 13.42
N ARG A 47 -9.93 9.43 13.52
CA ARG A 47 -10.33 8.84 14.79
C ARG A 47 -9.52 7.57 14.99
N THR A 48 -8.86 7.46 16.13
CA THR A 48 -8.07 6.29 16.48
C THR A 48 -8.53 5.71 17.80
N GLY A 49 -8.49 4.40 17.94
CA GLY A 49 -8.87 3.71 19.15
C GLY A 49 -8.27 2.31 19.22
N ARG A 50 -8.65 1.55 20.24
CA ARG A 50 -8.31 0.13 20.39
C ARG A 50 -9.57 -0.72 20.29
N ILE A 51 -9.45 -1.88 19.71
CA ILE A 51 -10.55 -2.85 19.63
C ILE A 51 -10.75 -3.44 21.05
N GLY A 52 -11.93 -3.20 21.62
CA GLY A 52 -12.30 -3.68 22.95
C GLY A 52 -13.35 -2.81 23.61
N ASN A 53 -13.85 -3.24 24.77
CA ASN A 53 -14.83 -2.51 25.54
C ASN A 53 -14.18 -1.47 26.45
N GLY A 54 -14.81 -0.30 26.61
CA GLY A 54 -14.39 0.75 27.55
C GLY A 54 -13.20 1.61 27.10
N GLU A 55 -12.64 1.35 25.95
CA GLU A 55 -11.54 2.15 25.39
C GLU A 55 -12.04 3.48 24.83
N LYS A 56 -11.34 4.57 25.15
CA LYS A 56 -11.66 5.90 24.61
C LYS A 56 -10.99 6.08 23.27
N ASP A 57 -11.75 6.62 22.31
CA ASP A 57 -11.20 7.02 21.02
C ASP A 57 -10.53 8.41 21.14
N VAL A 58 -9.49 8.59 20.37
CA VAL A 58 -8.79 9.86 20.19
C VAL A 58 -9.11 10.40 18.80
N GLU A 59 -9.58 11.62 18.73
CA GLU A 59 -9.74 12.30 17.45
C GLU A 59 -8.66 13.35 17.27
N THR A 60 -7.94 13.24 16.15
CA THR A 60 -6.90 14.18 15.75
C THR A 60 -7.35 14.97 14.55
N ARG A 61 -7.23 16.30 14.60
CA ARG A 61 -7.59 17.20 13.51
C ARG A 61 -6.38 17.95 12.98
N TYR A 62 -6.43 18.25 11.68
CA TYR A 62 -5.44 19.02 10.96
C TYR A 62 -6.12 20.24 10.30
N PRO A 63 -5.42 21.38 10.18
CA PRO A 63 -5.99 22.61 9.62
C PRO A 63 -6.23 22.54 8.11
N ARG A 64 -5.63 21.56 7.44
CA ARG A 64 -5.76 21.31 5.99
C ARG A 64 -5.70 19.81 5.71
N PRO A 65 -6.11 19.36 4.51
CA PRO A 65 -6.04 17.96 4.15
C PRO A 65 -4.62 17.40 4.28
N VAL A 66 -4.49 16.27 4.94
CA VAL A 66 -3.23 15.53 5.14
C VAL A 66 -3.18 14.25 4.31
N SER A 67 -4.33 13.85 3.76
CA SER A 67 -4.44 12.77 2.80
C SER A 67 -5.75 12.87 2.01
N PHE A 68 -5.90 12.01 1.02
CA PHE A 68 -7.08 11.94 0.16
C PHE A 68 -7.54 10.50 0.03
N GLY A 69 -8.82 10.25 0.32
CA GLY A 69 -9.45 8.96 0.06
C GLY A 69 -9.71 8.80 -1.43
N ILE A 70 -9.28 7.66 -1.98
CA ILE A 70 -9.44 7.29 -3.38
C ILE A 70 -10.02 5.89 -3.51
N ARG A 71 -10.59 5.55 -4.66
CA ARG A 71 -10.91 4.18 -5.02
C ARG A 71 -9.84 3.62 -5.94
N ARG A 72 -9.32 2.45 -5.60
CA ARG A 72 -8.21 1.85 -6.34
C ARG A 72 -8.57 1.52 -7.80
N CYS A 73 -9.81 1.10 -8.08
CA CYS A 73 -10.25 0.86 -9.45
C CYS A 73 -10.17 2.12 -10.32
N GLU A 74 -10.50 3.28 -9.75
CA GLU A 74 -10.45 4.57 -10.44
C GLU A 74 -9.00 5.08 -10.55
N PHE A 75 -8.26 5.03 -9.46
CA PHE A 75 -6.91 5.60 -9.36
C PHE A 75 -5.90 4.83 -10.21
N ASP A 76 -5.90 3.49 -10.09
CA ASP A 76 -4.97 2.66 -10.84
C ASP A 76 -5.25 2.77 -12.36
N HIS A 77 -6.52 2.80 -12.76
CA HIS A 77 -6.92 2.97 -14.17
C HIS A 77 -6.53 4.35 -14.71
N TYR A 78 -6.76 5.41 -13.94
CA TYR A 78 -6.36 6.77 -14.32
C TYR A 78 -4.85 6.88 -14.56
N LEU A 79 -4.02 6.34 -13.67
CA LEU A 79 -2.57 6.35 -13.83
C LEU A 79 -2.12 5.50 -15.04
N LEU A 80 -2.77 4.37 -15.26
CA LEU A 80 -2.49 3.51 -16.40
C LEU A 80 -2.78 4.23 -17.74
N CYS A 81 -3.92 4.92 -17.84
CA CYS A 81 -4.26 5.72 -19.03
C CYS A 81 -3.26 6.86 -19.25
N ARG A 82 -2.77 7.51 -18.19
CA ARG A 82 -1.74 8.57 -18.29
C ARG A 82 -0.37 8.06 -18.73
N SER A 83 -0.09 6.78 -18.58
CA SER A 83 1.26 6.24 -18.82
C SER A 83 1.72 6.28 -20.27
N GLY A 84 0.80 6.40 -21.23
CA GLY A 84 1.09 6.31 -22.68
C GLY A 84 1.65 4.95 -23.09
N ALA A 85 1.58 3.93 -22.24
CA ALA A 85 2.05 2.59 -22.55
C ALA A 85 1.03 1.82 -23.40
N GLU A 86 1.49 0.89 -24.23
CA GLU A 86 0.64 -0.16 -24.79
C GLU A 86 0.19 -1.06 -23.66
N VAL A 87 -1.10 -1.10 -23.36
CA VAL A 87 -1.68 -1.91 -22.28
C VAL A 87 -2.41 -3.10 -22.85
N ARG A 88 -2.05 -4.30 -22.39
CA ARG A 88 -2.70 -5.58 -22.74
C ARG A 88 -3.41 -6.14 -21.49
N PRO A 89 -4.63 -5.68 -21.19
CA PRO A 89 -5.40 -6.18 -20.06
C PRO A 89 -5.90 -7.60 -20.35
N GLY A 90 -6.15 -8.38 -19.29
CA GLY A 90 -6.53 -9.79 -19.41
C GLY A 90 -5.39 -10.74 -19.80
N THR A 91 -4.15 -10.22 -19.93
CA THR A 91 -2.98 -10.99 -20.34
C THR A 91 -2.14 -11.38 -19.12
N ALA A 92 -2.21 -12.63 -18.70
CA ALA A 92 -1.38 -13.15 -17.63
C ALA A 92 0.06 -13.41 -18.10
N LEU A 93 1.04 -13.23 -17.23
CA LEU A 93 2.40 -13.73 -17.46
C LEU A 93 2.40 -15.25 -17.23
N THR A 94 2.51 -16.03 -18.30
CA THR A 94 2.52 -17.49 -18.28
C THR A 94 3.91 -18.08 -18.57
N GLY A 95 4.75 -17.37 -19.32
CA GLY A 95 6.11 -17.74 -19.66
C GLY A 95 7.07 -16.57 -19.54
N LEU A 96 8.23 -16.82 -18.94
CA LEU A 96 9.30 -15.84 -18.83
C LEU A 96 10.64 -16.58 -18.95
N ARG A 97 11.38 -16.32 -20.00
CA ARG A 97 12.73 -16.89 -20.21
C ARG A 97 13.68 -15.83 -20.75
N ARG A 98 14.95 -16.07 -20.59
CA ARG A 98 16.00 -15.18 -21.10
C ARG A 98 16.71 -15.85 -22.28
N GLU A 99 16.84 -15.11 -23.37
CA GLU A 99 17.60 -15.49 -24.55
C GLU A 99 18.67 -14.41 -24.81
N GLY A 100 19.93 -14.76 -24.55
CA GLY A 100 21.02 -13.80 -24.60
C GLY A 100 20.82 -12.63 -23.64
N GLU A 101 20.74 -11.41 -24.16
CA GLU A 101 20.52 -10.19 -23.36
C GLU A 101 19.04 -9.75 -23.34
N ARG A 102 18.13 -10.55 -23.88
CA ARG A 102 16.71 -10.21 -23.98
C ARG A 102 15.83 -11.17 -23.20
N TRP A 103 14.70 -10.68 -22.77
CA TRP A 103 13.63 -11.44 -22.15
C TRP A 103 12.56 -11.76 -23.17
N ILE A 104 12.10 -13.01 -23.18
CA ILE A 104 10.93 -13.45 -23.95
C ILE A 104 9.78 -13.67 -22.96
N VAL A 105 8.72 -12.91 -23.15
CA VAL A 105 7.52 -12.93 -22.32
C VAL A 105 6.38 -13.55 -23.10
N ASN A 106 5.79 -14.62 -22.61
CA ASN A 106 4.70 -15.38 -23.21
C ASN A 106 4.96 -15.84 -24.67
N ASP A 107 6.23 -16.06 -25.02
CA ASP A 107 6.67 -16.39 -26.40
C ASP A 107 6.31 -15.34 -27.49
N GLU A 108 5.82 -14.16 -27.08
CA GLU A 108 5.29 -13.12 -28.00
C GLU A 108 6.03 -11.78 -27.85
N ILE A 109 6.42 -11.40 -26.63
CA ILE A 109 7.00 -10.09 -26.35
C ILE A 109 8.48 -10.25 -26.06
N GLU A 110 9.30 -9.60 -26.88
CA GLU A 110 10.73 -9.52 -26.65
C GLU A 110 11.11 -8.16 -26.07
N ALA A 111 11.83 -8.14 -24.97
CA ALA A 111 12.22 -6.92 -24.28
C ALA A 111 13.64 -7.01 -23.67
N PRO A 112 14.43 -5.93 -23.69
CA PRO A 112 15.75 -5.91 -23.05
C PRO A 112 15.63 -5.86 -21.52
N ILE A 113 14.47 -5.48 -21.00
CA ILE A 113 14.22 -5.37 -19.56
C ILE A 113 12.78 -5.73 -19.21
N VAL A 114 12.60 -6.35 -18.05
CA VAL A 114 11.30 -6.65 -17.45
C VAL A 114 11.21 -5.99 -16.07
N VAL A 115 10.08 -5.33 -15.80
CA VAL A 115 9.76 -4.76 -14.48
C VAL A 115 8.64 -5.56 -13.84
N GLY A 116 8.94 -6.25 -12.76
CA GLY A 116 7.94 -6.99 -11.98
C GLY A 116 7.17 -6.06 -11.05
N ALA A 117 5.92 -5.76 -11.41
CA ALA A 117 4.99 -4.91 -10.65
C ALA A 117 3.70 -5.65 -10.25
N GLY A 118 3.67 -6.99 -10.34
CA GLY A 118 2.48 -7.83 -10.18
C GLY A 118 2.03 -8.05 -8.73
N GLY A 119 2.54 -7.27 -7.76
CA GLY A 119 2.17 -7.38 -6.35
C GLY A 119 2.82 -8.56 -5.64
N HIS A 120 2.25 -8.97 -4.50
CA HIS A 120 2.83 -10.04 -3.67
C HIS A 120 3.05 -11.35 -4.44
N PHE A 121 2.12 -11.71 -5.30
CA PHE A 121 2.18 -12.94 -6.10
C PHE A 121 2.82 -12.75 -7.48
N CYS A 122 3.66 -11.72 -7.64
CA CYS A 122 4.30 -11.39 -8.90
C CYS A 122 5.09 -12.58 -9.47
N PRO A 123 4.77 -13.06 -10.68
CA PRO A 123 5.51 -14.17 -11.29
C PRO A 123 6.95 -13.81 -11.63
N VAL A 124 7.25 -12.54 -11.92
CA VAL A 124 8.64 -12.07 -12.11
C VAL A 124 9.43 -12.18 -10.81
N ALA A 125 8.81 -11.83 -9.66
CA ALA A 125 9.47 -11.99 -8.36
C ALA A 125 9.78 -13.47 -8.06
N ARG A 126 8.86 -14.38 -8.39
CA ARG A 126 9.08 -15.83 -8.26
C ARG A 126 10.21 -16.33 -9.15
N HIS A 127 10.29 -15.85 -10.38
CA HIS A 127 11.37 -16.18 -11.31
C HIS A 127 12.74 -15.78 -10.75
N LEU A 128 12.83 -14.68 -10.02
CA LEU A 128 14.05 -14.22 -9.35
C LEU A 128 14.33 -14.92 -8.00
N GLY A 129 13.59 -15.98 -7.65
CA GLY A 129 13.76 -16.70 -6.39
C GLY A 129 13.02 -16.09 -5.21
N GLY A 130 12.15 -15.11 -5.43
CA GLY A 130 11.20 -14.59 -4.42
C GLY A 130 9.94 -15.45 -4.35
N GLY A 131 9.24 -15.45 -3.19
CA GLY A 131 7.96 -16.12 -3.05
C GLY A 131 8.02 -17.63 -2.78
N GLY A 132 9.16 -18.14 -2.36
CA GLY A 132 9.26 -19.50 -1.80
C GLY A 132 8.65 -19.55 -0.42
N GLY A 133 7.52 -20.16 -0.19
CA GLY A 133 6.70 -20.20 1.02
C GLY A 133 7.43 -19.97 2.36
N GLY A 134 6.71 -19.41 3.34
CA GLY A 134 7.27 -19.06 4.66
C GLY A 134 7.69 -17.59 4.81
N GLU A 135 7.52 -16.75 3.79
CA GLU A 135 7.70 -15.30 3.95
C GLU A 135 6.69 -14.76 4.99
N PRO A 136 7.12 -13.94 5.96
CA PRO A 136 6.23 -13.34 6.93
C PRO A 136 5.33 -12.29 6.26
N ILE A 137 4.07 -12.65 6.04
CA ILE A 137 3.10 -11.80 5.36
C ILE A 137 2.24 -10.99 6.33
N VAL A 138 1.75 -9.86 5.87
CA VAL A 138 0.55 -9.22 6.37
C VAL A 138 -0.62 -9.67 5.50
N ALA A 139 -1.66 -10.17 6.13
CA ALA A 139 -2.91 -10.52 5.47
C ALA A 139 -4.01 -9.53 5.84
N ALA A 140 -4.79 -9.12 4.86
CA ALA A 140 -5.91 -8.19 5.04
C ALA A 140 -7.15 -8.69 4.34
N GLN A 141 -8.32 -8.36 4.90
CA GLN A 141 -9.61 -8.54 4.23
C GLN A 141 -10.42 -7.25 4.37
N GLU A 142 -11.14 -6.91 3.32
CA GLU A 142 -12.01 -5.74 3.29
C GLU A 142 -13.20 -5.94 2.37
N PHE A 143 -14.18 -5.05 2.52
CA PHE A 143 -15.15 -4.76 1.49
C PHE A 143 -15.23 -3.24 1.25
N GLU A 144 -15.55 -2.87 0.02
CA GLU A 144 -15.89 -1.51 -0.37
C GLU A 144 -17.25 -1.55 -1.09
N VAL A 145 -18.23 -0.81 -0.55
CA VAL A 145 -19.59 -0.82 -1.07
C VAL A 145 -20.15 0.61 -1.18
N PRO A 146 -21.01 0.89 -2.17
CA PRO A 146 -21.78 2.12 -2.20
C PRO A 146 -22.63 2.28 -0.92
N LEU A 147 -22.82 3.53 -0.51
CA LEU A 147 -23.79 3.90 0.52
C LEU A 147 -25.03 4.46 -0.17
N ASP A 148 -26.16 3.85 0.07
CA ASP A 148 -27.45 4.40 -0.33
C ASP A 148 -27.74 5.66 0.48
N ALA A 149 -28.45 6.61 -0.11
CA ALA A 149 -28.80 7.87 0.53
C ALA A 149 -29.59 7.68 1.85
N ALA A 150 -30.29 6.55 2.00
CA ALA A 150 -31.02 6.16 3.20
C ALA A 150 -30.14 5.53 4.29
N GLN A 151 -28.86 5.21 4.00
CA GLN A 151 -27.95 4.61 4.96
C GLN A 151 -27.21 5.70 5.72
N ASP A 152 -27.65 5.94 6.96
CA ASP A 152 -26.99 6.89 7.86
C ASP A 152 -25.69 6.26 8.40
N CYS A 153 -24.60 6.44 7.64
CA CYS A 153 -23.28 6.01 8.07
C CYS A 153 -22.62 7.12 8.91
N PRO A 154 -22.40 6.90 10.22
CA PRO A 154 -21.92 7.93 11.13
C PRO A 154 -20.43 8.24 10.96
N VAL A 155 -19.71 7.48 10.13
CA VAL A 155 -18.31 7.76 9.81
C VAL A 155 -18.24 8.99 8.91
N ARG A 156 -17.53 10.01 9.37
CA ARG A 156 -17.36 11.26 8.62
C ARG A 156 -16.34 11.06 7.50
N PRO A 157 -16.64 11.51 6.28
CA PRO A 157 -15.74 11.33 5.14
C PRO A 157 -14.35 11.93 5.36
N GLU A 158 -14.28 13.08 6.05
CA GLU A 158 -13.03 13.78 6.32
C GLU A 158 -12.26 13.25 7.56
N VAL A 159 -12.85 12.25 8.30
CA VAL A 159 -12.27 11.67 9.51
C VAL A 159 -12.43 10.15 9.49
N PRO A 160 -11.62 9.45 8.70
CA PRO A 160 -11.57 8.00 8.74
C PRO A 160 -11.17 7.48 10.12
N GLU A 161 -11.54 6.25 10.40
CA GLU A 161 -11.39 5.61 11.70
C GLU A 161 -10.42 4.44 11.62
N LEU A 162 -9.50 4.37 12.59
CA LEU A 162 -8.48 3.33 12.73
C LEU A 162 -8.54 2.73 14.13
N TYR A 163 -8.71 1.43 14.22
CA TYR A 163 -8.82 0.70 15.47
C TYR A 163 -7.77 -0.39 15.58
N PHE A 164 -6.86 -0.25 16.52
CA PHE A 164 -5.73 -1.15 16.70
C PHE A 164 -6.11 -2.37 17.55
N ALA A 165 -5.61 -3.53 17.16
CA ALA A 165 -5.71 -4.73 17.97
C ALA A 165 -4.97 -4.55 19.29
N ARG A 166 -5.40 -5.24 20.37
CA ARG A 166 -4.74 -5.16 21.66
C ARG A 166 -3.29 -5.63 21.63
N ASP A 167 -3.01 -6.66 20.84
CA ASP A 167 -1.68 -7.23 20.65
C ASP A 167 -0.78 -6.42 19.70
N LEU A 168 -1.30 -5.31 19.15
CA LEU A 168 -0.64 -4.43 18.18
C LEU A 168 -0.17 -5.12 16.88
N LYS A 169 -0.60 -6.35 16.63
CA LYS A 169 -0.24 -7.09 15.40
C LYS A 169 -1.13 -6.79 14.21
N GLY A 170 -2.07 -5.88 14.36
CA GLY A 170 -2.97 -5.48 13.30
C GLY A 170 -3.89 -4.35 13.70
N TYR A 171 -4.65 -3.88 12.73
CA TYR A 171 -5.67 -2.84 12.93
C TYR A 171 -6.79 -2.99 11.92
N GLY A 172 -7.97 -2.51 12.30
CA GLY A 172 -9.11 -2.34 11.42
C GLY A 172 -9.30 -0.89 11.03
N TRP A 173 -9.96 -0.68 9.90
CA TRP A 173 -10.30 0.65 9.39
C TRP A 173 -11.75 0.72 8.96
N CYS A 174 -12.34 1.91 9.07
CA CYS A 174 -13.64 2.25 8.53
C CYS A 174 -13.56 3.64 7.89
N PHE A 175 -13.62 3.68 6.58
CA PHE A 175 -13.46 4.89 5.78
C PHE A 175 -14.70 5.14 4.95
N ARG A 176 -15.24 6.33 5.05
CA ARG A 176 -16.24 6.84 4.12
C ARG A 176 -15.54 7.73 3.09
N LYS A 177 -15.70 7.41 1.82
CA LYS A 177 -15.11 8.14 0.69
C LYS A 177 -16.23 8.60 -0.21
N GLN A 178 -16.71 9.85 -0.02
CA GLN A 178 -17.92 10.34 -0.69
C GLN A 178 -19.11 9.38 -0.50
N GLY A 179 -19.62 8.77 -1.57
CA GLY A 179 -20.75 7.86 -1.57
C GLY A 179 -20.40 6.37 -1.38
N VAL A 180 -19.17 6.04 -0.89
CA VAL A 180 -18.79 4.64 -0.60
C VAL A 180 -18.20 4.51 0.79
N VAL A 181 -18.38 3.33 1.40
CA VAL A 181 -17.69 2.96 2.63
C VAL A 181 -16.77 1.77 2.36
N ASN A 182 -15.55 1.88 2.89
CA ASN A 182 -14.55 0.83 2.87
C ASN A 182 -14.25 0.40 4.30
N VAL A 183 -14.45 -0.87 4.58
CA VAL A 183 -14.21 -1.45 5.91
C VAL A 183 -13.31 -2.66 5.76
N GLY A 184 -12.25 -2.69 6.55
CA GLY A 184 -11.33 -3.81 6.50
C GLY A 184 -10.51 -3.97 7.77
N TYR A 185 -9.76 -5.06 7.80
CA TYR A 185 -8.85 -5.41 8.87
C TYR A 185 -7.61 -6.10 8.30
N GLY A 186 -6.45 -5.68 8.75
CA GLY A 186 -5.17 -6.26 8.38
C GLY A 186 -4.34 -6.64 9.61
N ARG A 187 -3.61 -7.76 9.53
CA ARG A 187 -2.68 -8.14 10.59
C ARG A 187 -1.49 -8.93 10.08
N PHE A 188 -0.45 -8.90 10.86
CA PHE A 188 0.73 -9.72 10.66
C PHE A 188 0.38 -11.20 10.92
N GLY A 189 0.69 -12.06 9.95
CA GLY A 189 0.23 -13.45 9.90
C GLY A 189 -1.19 -13.58 9.35
N SER A 190 -1.53 -14.77 8.86
CA SER A 190 -2.86 -15.06 8.28
C SER A 190 -3.75 -15.83 9.25
N GLU A 191 -3.24 -16.23 10.39
CA GLU A 191 -3.96 -17.06 11.33
C GLU A 191 -5.23 -16.37 11.84
N ARG A 192 -6.37 -17.08 11.74
CA ARG A 192 -7.68 -16.62 12.21
C ARG A 192 -8.12 -15.24 11.67
N LEU A 193 -7.60 -14.81 10.50
CA LEU A 193 -7.92 -13.49 9.95
C LEU A 193 -9.43 -13.27 9.85
N SER A 194 -10.18 -14.23 9.35
CA SER A 194 -11.64 -14.12 9.20
C SER A 194 -12.35 -13.90 10.54
N ALA A 195 -11.89 -14.54 11.62
CA ALA A 195 -12.43 -14.32 12.96
C ALA A 195 -12.13 -12.91 13.47
N HIS A 196 -10.92 -12.39 13.21
CA HIS A 196 -10.57 -11.01 13.55
C HIS A 196 -11.41 -9.99 12.78
N VAL A 197 -11.65 -10.24 11.49
CA VAL A 197 -12.53 -9.40 10.65
C VAL A 197 -13.95 -9.41 11.18
N ALA A 198 -14.51 -10.60 11.48
CA ALA A 198 -15.87 -10.72 12.05
C ALA A 198 -15.99 -9.97 13.36
N GLY A 199 -15.06 -10.17 14.30
CA GLY A 199 -15.06 -9.47 15.59
C GLY A 199 -14.89 -7.95 15.43
N PHE A 200 -14.15 -7.50 14.43
CA PHE A 200 -14.03 -6.06 14.14
C PHE A 200 -15.34 -5.47 13.59
N LEU A 201 -16.04 -6.19 12.71
CA LEU A 201 -17.35 -5.76 12.20
C LEU A 201 -18.40 -5.68 13.33
N GLU A 202 -18.41 -6.67 14.23
CA GLU A 202 -19.24 -6.65 15.44
C GLU A 202 -18.92 -5.47 16.35
N PHE A 203 -17.63 -5.21 16.58
CA PHE A 203 -17.16 -4.06 17.35
C PHE A 203 -17.66 -2.73 16.77
N LEU A 204 -17.56 -2.53 15.43
CA LEU A 204 -18.05 -1.32 14.78
C LEU A 204 -19.57 -1.18 14.92
N ARG A 205 -20.32 -2.27 14.76
CA ARG A 205 -21.78 -2.28 14.89
C ARG A 205 -22.22 -1.98 16.33
N ALA A 206 -21.62 -2.63 17.31
CA ALA A 206 -21.92 -2.40 18.72
C ALA A 206 -21.65 -0.96 19.16
N ARG A 207 -20.71 -0.27 18.49
CA ARG A 207 -20.42 1.15 18.74
C ARG A 207 -21.23 2.11 17.85
N GLY A 208 -22.16 1.60 17.07
CA GLY A 208 -22.95 2.38 16.14
C GLY A 208 -22.12 3.06 15.03
N ARG A 209 -20.92 2.52 14.70
CA ARG A 209 -20.02 3.09 13.67
C ARG A 209 -20.31 2.51 12.28
N LEU A 210 -20.90 1.33 12.21
CA LEU A 210 -21.28 0.67 10.98
C LEU A 210 -22.74 0.22 11.07
N PRO A 211 -23.65 0.75 10.24
CA PRO A 211 -25.04 0.28 10.19
C PRO A 211 -25.11 -1.21 9.87
N ALA A 212 -26.08 -1.92 10.46
CA ALA A 212 -26.27 -3.36 10.21
C ALA A 212 -26.58 -3.67 8.74
N SER A 213 -27.23 -2.73 8.05
CA SER A 213 -27.54 -2.81 6.62
C SER A 213 -26.32 -2.74 5.71
N VAL A 214 -25.20 -2.17 6.19
CA VAL A 214 -23.97 -2.07 5.41
C VAL A 214 -23.22 -3.40 5.50
N THR A 215 -23.28 -4.17 4.42
CA THR A 215 -22.62 -5.46 4.27
C THR A 215 -21.95 -5.54 2.91
N GLY A 216 -20.92 -6.37 2.79
CA GLY A 216 -20.21 -6.57 1.55
C GLY A 216 -19.45 -7.89 1.50
N ARG A 217 -19.15 -8.36 0.31
CA ARG A 217 -18.29 -9.53 0.12
C ARG A 217 -16.85 -9.18 0.47
N LEU A 218 -16.31 -9.84 1.48
CA LEU A 218 -14.90 -9.69 1.85
C LEU A 218 -13.98 -10.18 0.74
N LYS A 219 -13.02 -9.35 0.38
CA LYS A 219 -11.92 -9.64 -0.55
C LYS A 219 -10.62 -9.67 0.23
N GLY A 220 -9.74 -10.61 -0.08
CA GLY A 220 -8.46 -10.78 0.61
C GLY A 220 -7.27 -10.26 -0.17
N HIS A 221 -6.25 -9.81 0.55
CA HIS A 221 -4.95 -9.43 0.01
C HIS A 221 -3.83 -9.83 0.97
N ALA A 222 -2.66 -10.15 0.42
CA ALA A 222 -1.45 -10.38 1.18
C ALA A 222 -0.31 -9.52 0.64
N TYR A 223 0.57 -9.07 1.52
CA TYR A 223 1.74 -8.29 1.15
C TYR A 223 2.88 -8.49 2.15
N LEU A 224 4.08 -8.10 1.75
CA LEU A 224 5.29 -8.18 2.56
C LEU A 224 5.66 -6.80 3.08
N ILE A 225 6.07 -6.75 4.33
CA ILE A 225 6.58 -5.54 4.95
C ILE A 225 8.05 -5.37 4.60
N TYR A 226 8.45 -4.15 4.31
CA TYR A 226 9.86 -3.82 4.09
C TYR A 226 10.72 -4.19 5.30
N GLY A 227 11.88 -4.77 5.02
CA GLY A 227 12.80 -5.26 6.06
C GLY A 227 12.58 -6.71 6.49
N THR A 228 11.43 -7.32 6.16
CA THR A 228 11.17 -8.75 6.45
C THR A 228 11.19 -9.62 5.18
N ALA A 229 11.16 -8.98 4.01
CA ALA A 229 11.10 -9.66 2.72
C ALA A 229 12.51 -9.86 2.12
N PRO A 230 12.99 -11.09 1.95
CA PRO A 230 14.31 -11.36 1.36
C PRO A 230 14.28 -11.30 -0.18
N ARG A 231 13.33 -10.60 -0.79
CA ARG A 231 13.19 -10.56 -2.26
C ARG A 231 14.30 -9.77 -2.93
N PRO A 232 14.93 -10.29 -3.99
CA PRO A 232 15.87 -9.51 -4.78
C PRO A 232 15.15 -8.32 -5.43
N LEU A 233 15.83 -7.17 -5.51
CA LEU A 233 15.30 -5.96 -6.16
C LEU A 233 15.73 -5.89 -7.62
N VAL A 234 16.85 -6.50 -7.95
CA VAL A 234 17.58 -6.36 -9.21
C VAL A 234 18.09 -7.72 -9.66
N GLY A 235 18.03 -7.96 -10.94
CA GLY A 235 18.74 -9.02 -11.66
C GLY A 235 19.16 -8.50 -13.04
N ASP A 236 19.79 -9.35 -13.84
CA ASP A 236 20.15 -8.99 -15.21
C ASP A 236 18.92 -8.73 -16.07
N GLY A 237 18.75 -7.49 -16.52
CA GLY A 237 17.60 -7.07 -17.29
C GLY A 237 16.27 -7.17 -16.55
N VAL A 238 16.27 -7.10 -15.21
CA VAL A 238 15.02 -7.17 -14.45
C VAL A 238 15.05 -6.37 -13.15
N LEU A 239 13.94 -5.70 -12.85
CA LEU A 239 13.71 -4.96 -11.60
C LEU A 239 12.38 -5.38 -10.96
N LEU A 240 12.29 -5.30 -9.63
CA LEU A 240 11.03 -5.43 -8.89
C LEU A 240 10.64 -4.11 -8.23
N VAL A 241 9.34 -3.78 -8.27
CA VAL A 241 8.78 -2.55 -7.66
C VAL A 241 7.57 -2.85 -6.76
N GLY A 242 7.27 -1.97 -5.84
CA GLY A 242 6.10 -2.05 -4.96
C GLY A 242 6.01 -3.35 -4.16
N ASP A 243 4.81 -3.93 -4.06
CA ASP A 243 4.57 -5.18 -3.30
C ASP A 243 5.33 -6.38 -3.91
N ALA A 244 5.67 -6.37 -5.20
CA ALA A 244 6.49 -7.42 -5.80
C ALA A 244 7.89 -7.43 -5.22
N ALA A 245 8.40 -6.27 -4.83
CA ALA A 245 9.67 -6.09 -4.14
C ALA A 245 9.54 -6.15 -2.60
N GLY A 246 8.33 -6.28 -2.04
CA GLY A 246 8.09 -6.31 -0.60
C GLY A 246 8.37 -4.96 0.07
N LEU A 247 7.82 -3.87 -0.46
CA LEU A 247 8.14 -2.51 -0.02
C LEU A 247 7.08 -1.85 0.87
N ALA A 248 6.03 -2.56 1.32
CA ALA A 248 5.04 -1.95 2.22
C ALA A 248 5.69 -1.49 3.54
N TYR A 249 5.26 -0.35 4.06
CA TYR A 249 5.79 0.18 5.32
C TYR A 249 5.46 -0.74 6.51
N ALA A 250 6.46 -0.96 7.36
CA ALA A 250 6.36 -1.94 8.44
C ALA A 250 5.32 -1.59 9.51
N GLN A 251 5.09 -0.30 9.78
CA GLN A 251 4.21 0.16 10.85
C GLN A 251 2.75 0.29 10.42
N SER A 252 2.52 0.76 9.20
CA SER A 252 1.16 1.03 8.70
C SER A 252 0.65 0.02 7.67
N GLY A 253 1.55 -0.75 7.05
CA GLY A 253 1.20 -1.61 5.93
C GLY A 253 0.85 -0.82 4.66
N GLU A 254 1.09 0.49 4.64
CA GLU A 254 0.85 1.31 3.46
C GLU A 254 1.81 0.93 2.34
N GLY A 255 1.24 0.65 1.15
CA GLY A 255 1.98 0.18 -0.01
C GLY A 255 1.87 1.09 -1.24
N ILE A 256 0.93 2.06 -1.28
CA ILE A 256 0.75 2.92 -2.46
C ILE A 256 1.96 3.83 -2.66
N ARG A 257 2.37 4.55 -1.60
CA ARG A 257 3.53 5.43 -1.68
C ARG A 257 4.82 4.69 -2.04
N PRO A 258 5.17 3.58 -1.38
CA PRO A 258 6.32 2.78 -1.79
C PRO A 258 6.25 2.27 -3.22
N ALA A 259 5.06 1.89 -3.72
CA ALA A 259 4.91 1.44 -5.10
C ALA A 259 5.18 2.58 -6.10
N VAL A 260 4.63 3.77 -5.85
CA VAL A 260 4.88 4.96 -6.68
C VAL A 260 6.35 5.35 -6.64
N GLU A 261 6.92 5.50 -5.45
CA GLU A 261 8.31 5.94 -5.30
C GLU A 261 9.31 4.94 -5.89
N SER A 262 9.10 3.63 -5.68
CA SER A 262 9.95 2.62 -6.29
C SER A 262 9.83 2.56 -7.82
N GLY A 263 8.64 2.82 -8.36
CA GLY A 263 8.43 2.95 -9.80
C GLY A 263 9.21 4.12 -10.40
N LEU A 264 9.16 5.29 -9.73
CA LEU A 264 9.91 6.48 -10.16
C LEU A 264 11.43 6.28 -10.07
N LEU A 265 11.91 5.67 -8.98
CA LEU A 265 13.34 5.33 -8.84
C LEU A 265 13.80 4.34 -9.90
N ALA A 266 12.98 3.32 -10.19
CA ALA A 266 13.26 2.36 -11.26
C ALA A 266 13.34 3.08 -12.63
N ALA A 267 12.38 3.94 -12.94
CA ALA A 267 12.37 4.72 -14.18
C ALA A 267 13.64 5.58 -14.32
N GLY A 268 14.04 6.28 -13.26
CA GLY A 268 15.26 7.09 -13.26
C GLY A 268 16.52 6.27 -13.54
N VAL A 269 16.64 5.09 -12.92
CA VAL A 269 17.77 4.18 -13.17
C VAL A 269 17.76 3.64 -14.60
N LEU A 270 16.59 3.25 -15.12
CA LEU A 270 16.46 2.75 -16.48
C LEU A 270 16.85 3.79 -17.54
N LEU A 271 16.43 5.04 -17.34
CA LEU A 271 16.82 6.16 -18.21
C LEU A 271 18.34 6.40 -18.16
N GLY A 272 18.92 6.39 -16.95
CA GLY A 272 20.37 6.55 -16.76
C GLY A 272 21.21 5.41 -17.33
N ALA A 273 20.65 4.22 -17.40
CA ALA A 273 21.34 3.03 -17.94
C ALA A 273 21.53 3.06 -19.47
N ARG A 274 20.81 3.92 -20.20
CA ARG A 274 20.94 4.17 -21.63
C ARG A 274 21.00 2.89 -22.48
N GLY A 275 20.09 1.95 -22.21
CA GLY A 275 20.00 0.68 -22.95
C GLY A 275 20.89 -0.45 -22.44
N ARG A 276 21.71 -0.21 -21.42
CA ARG A 276 22.50 -1.24 -20.73
C ARG A 276 21.75 -1.70 -19.49
N TYR A 277 21.40 -2.97 -19.41
CA TYR A 277 20.53 -3.47 -18.34
C TYR A 277 21.14 -4.70 -17.62
N ARG A 278 22.47 -4.76 -17.52
CA ARG A 278 23.13 -5.75 -16.68
C ARG A 278 22.94 -5.42 -15.21
N TYR A 279 23.17 -6.37 -14.36
CA TYR A 279 23.03 -6.21 -12.91
C TYR A 279 23.75 -4.95 -12.39
N GLU A 280 24.99 -4.72 -12.84
CA GLU A 280 25.81 -3.57 -12.42
C GLU A 280 25.19 -2.23 -12.82
N ASP A 281 24.62 -2.14 -14.03
CA ASP A 281 23.95 -0.94 -14.54
C ASP A 281 22.66 -0.64 -13.75
N LEU A 282 21.98 -1.68 -13.25
CA LEU A 282 20.74 -1.59 -12.50
C LEU A 282 20.95 -1.55 -10.97
N ALA A 283 22.12 -1.89 -10.46
CA ALA A 283 22.46 -1.87 -9.04
C ALA A 283 22.22 -0.53 -8.32
N PRO A 284 22.32 0.65 -8.99
CA PRO A 284 21.92 1.93 -8.40
C PRO A 284 20.50 1.94 -7.84
N TYR A 285 19.57 1.21 -8.44
CA TYR A 285 18.20 1.09 -7.94
C TYR A 285 18.14 0.55 -6.52
N ARG A 286 18.88 -0.51 -6.21
CA ARG A 286 18.94 -1.07 -4.86
C ARG A 286 19.45 -0.03 -3.86
N ARG A 287 20.51 0.72 -4.19
CA ARG A 287 21.05 1.77 -3.31
C ARG A 287 20.03 2.88 -3.06
N GLN A 288 19.29 3.29 -4.09
CA GLN A 288 18.25 4.32 -3.96
C GLN A 288 17.07 3.83 -3.09
N ILE A 289 16.65 2.58 -3.23
CA ILE A 289 15.63 1.97 -2.36
C ILE A 289 16.13 1.94 -0.91
N GLU A 290 17.35 1.50 -0.66
CA GLU A 290 17.93 1.44 0.69
C GLU A 290 18.11 2.86 1.29
N ALA A 291 18.48 3.84 0.50
CA ALA A 291 18.55 5.24 0.95
C ALA A 291 17.16 5.81 1.29
N ARG A 292 16.12 5.41 0.56
CA ARG A 292 14.74 5.91 0.76
C ARG A 292 14.00 5.22 1.90
N PHE A 293 14.11 3.91 1.99
CA PHE A 293 13.33 3.07 2.91
C PHE A 293 14.15 2.49 4.08
N GLY A 294 15.47 2.71 4.09
CA GLY A 294 16.40 2.13 5.06
C GLY A 294 17.02 0.81 4.57
N ARG A 295 17.98 0.29 5.31
CA ARG A 295 18.63 -1.00 4.98
C ARG A 295 17.73 -2.16 5.35
N ARG A 296 17.60 -3.15 4.46
CA ARG A 296 16.82 -4.37 4.69
C ARG A 296 17.39 -5.27 5.80
N ASP A 297 18.72 -5.30 5.91
CA ASP A 297 19.44 -6.15 6.87
C ASP A 297 19.52 -5.54 8.28
N ALA A 298 18.74 -4.49 8.55
CA ALA A 298 18.67 -3.93 9.89
C ALA A 298 18.20 -5.03 10.86
N LYS A 299 19.10 -5.46 11.76
CA LYS A 299 18.79 -6.47 12.79
C LYS A 299 17.47 -6.10 13.45
N PRO A 300 16.61 -7.10 13.75
CA PRO A 300 15.37 -6.83 14.47
C PRO A 300 15.69 -6.05 15.72
N GLY A 301 15.17 -4.83 15.81
CA GLY A 301 15.47 -3.92 16.91
C GLY A 301 15.15 -4.55 18.26
N LEU A 302 15.72 -4.01 19.33
CA LEU A 302 15.49 -4.39 20.73
C LEU A 302 14.00 -4.56 21.12
N ALA A 303 13.09 -4.01 20.32
CA ALA A 303 11.64 -4.16 20.48
C ALA A 303 11.16 -5.63 20.53
N ARG A 304 11.89 -6.58 19.92
CA ARG A 304 11.57 -8.02 20.05
C ARG A 304 11.84 -8.62 21.42
N LEU A 305 12.65 -7.94 22.24
CA LEU A 305 12.98 -8.36 23.61
C LEU A 305 11.97 -7.81 24.62
N ILE A 306 11.08 -6.90 24.21
CA ILE A 306 10.08 -6.30 25.09
C ILE A 306 8.92 -7.30 25.25
N PRO A 307 8.56 -7.68 26.51
CA PRO A 307 7.41 -8.55 26.75
C PRO A 307 6.12 -7.97 26.16
N SER A 308 5.25 -8.84 25.63
CA SER A 308 4.00 -8.42 24.96
C SER A 308 3.14 -7.52 25.83
N ARG A 309 3.03 -7.82 27.13
CA ARG A 309 2.27 -7.00 28.09
C ARG A 309 2.80 -5.56 28.20
N VAL A 310 4.12 -5.37 28.12
CA VAL A 310 4.73 -4.03 28.15
C VAL A 310 4.45 -3.30 26.85
N LEU A 311 4.56 -3.98 25.70
CA LEU A 311 4.20 -3.41 24.40
C LEU A 311 2.72 -3.00 24.34
N GLU A 312 1.82 -3.84 24.88
CA GLU A 312 0.39 -3.54 24.95
C GLU A 312 0.10 -2.32 25.84
N ALA A 313 0.77 -2.21 26.99
CA ALA A 313 0.63 -1.06 27.89
C ALA A 313 1.17 0.23 27.25
N LEU A 314 2.34 0.17 26.60
CA LEU A 314 2.89 1.29 25.85
C LEU A 314 1.97 1.71 24.70
N GLY A 315 1.46 0.75 23.93
CA GLY A 315 0.49 1.01 22.87
C GLY A 315 -0.79 1.64 23.40
N ALA A 316 -1.31 1.20 24.56
CA ALA A 316 -2.45 1.81 25.22
C ALA A 316 -2.17 3.27 25.60
N SER A 317 -1.00 3.55 26.17
CA SER A 317 -0.60 4.91 26.54
C SER A 317 -0.46 5.82 25.31
N VAL A 318 0.16 5.33 24.24
CA VAL A 318 0.30 6.08 22.98
C VAL A 318 -1.06 6.39 22.38
N LEU A 319 -1.93 5.38 22.23
CA LEU A 319 -3.26 5.53 21.62
C LEU A 319 -4.26 6.26 22.50
N GLY A 320 -4.03 6.35 23.82
CA GLY A 320 -4.83 7.13 24.77
C GLY A 320 -4.46 8.61 24.83
N SER A 321 -3.33 9.01 24.26
CA SER A 321 -2.86 10.40 24.25
C SER A 321 -3.01 11.02 22.86
N SER A 322 -3.75 12.11 22.72
CA SER A 322 -3.95 12.80 21.45
C SER A 322 -2.61 13.27 20.85
N TRP A 323 -1.71 13.76 21.68
CA TRP A 323 -0.40 14.23 21.23
C TRP A 323 0.50 13.08 20.74
N LEU A 324 0.59 11.98 21.49
CA LEU A 324 1.40 10.81 21.10
C LEU A 324 0.81 10.12 19.85
N THR A 325 -0.51 9.93 19.81
CA THR A 325 -1.21 9.38 18.65
C THR A 325 -0.91 10.20 17.40
N ARG A 326 -1.01 11.52 17.48
CA ARG A 326 -0.68 12.38 16.35
C ARG A 326 0.76 12.23 15.92
N ARG A 327 1.72 12.42 16.85
CA ARG A 327 3.16 12.47 16.52
C ARG A 327 3.73 11.13 16.06
N ILE A 328 3.31 10.03 16.71
CA ILE A 328 3.89 8.70 16.48
C ILE A 328 3.05 7.93 15.46
N VAL A 329 1.75 7.77 15.72
CA VAL A 329 0.92 6.93 14.89
C VAL A 329 0.60 7.62 13.56
N LEU A 330 -0.01 8.80 13.61
CA LEU A 330 -0.48 9.45 12.40
C LEU A 330 0.66 10.10 11.61
N ASP A 331 1.37 11.06 12.18
CA ASP A 331 2.36 11.84 11.43
C ASP A 331 3.56 10.99 10.97
N ARG A 332 4.01 10.02 11.81
CA ARG A 332 5.19 9.23 11.50
C ARG A 332 4.89 7.92 10.78
N TRP A 333 3.89 7.12 11.24
CA TRP A 333 3.65 5.77 10.71
C TRP A 333 2.70 5.73 9.53
N PHE A 334 1.66 6.57 9.53
CA PHE A 334 0.62 6.55 8.49
C PHE A 334 0.83 7.62 7.42
N LEU A 335 1.14 8.85 7.82
CA LEU A 335 1.28 9.96 6.89
C LEU A 335 2.71 10.15 6.39
N HIS A 336 3.71 9.58 7.09
CA HIS A 336 5.13 9.79 6.78
C HIS A 336 5.48 11.27 6.56
N ALA A 337 4.91 12.14 7.38
CA ALA A 337 5.00 13.60 7.23
C ALA A 337 6.45 14.14 7.32
N HIS A 338 7.36 13.35 7.89
CA HIS A 338 8.79 13.66 7.98
C HIS A 338 9.56 13.38 6.69
N GLN A 339 8.95 12.68 5.73
CA GLN A 339 9.58 12.34 4.45
C GLN A 339 8.99 13.22 3.34
N PRO A 340 9.79 14.08 2.67
CA PRO A 340 9.31 14.86 1.54
C PRO A 340 8.85 13.97 0.38
N ALA A 341 8.07 14.54 -0.53
CA ALA A 341 7.76 13.88 -1.79
C ALA A 341 9.04 13.55 -2.54
N LEU A 342 9.05 12.43 -3.23
CA LEU A 342 10.13 12.13 -4.17
C LEU A 342 9.93 13.03 -5.39
N SER A 343 10.90 13.90 -5.65
CA SER A 343 10.92 14.65 -6.91
C SER A 343 11.42 13.72 -8.00
N PRO A 344 10.67 13.52 -9.09
CA PRO A 344 11.17 12.75 -10.21
C PRO A 344 12.37 13.49 -10.81
N ALA A 345 13.58 12.97 -10.60
CA ALA A 345 14.76 13.42 -11.33
C ALA A 345 14.68 12.83 -12.77
N LEU A 346 13.67 13.24 -13.52
CA LEU A 346 13.40 12.75 -14.87
C LEU A 346 14.12 13.55 -15.96
N HIS A 347 14.87 14.57 -15.57
CA HIS A 347 15.75 15.26 -16.50
C HIS A 347 17.19 14.76 -16.30
N PRO A 348 17.79 14.03 -17.26
CA PRO A 348 19.22 14.01 -17.33
C PRO A 348 19.63 15.48 -17.51
N SER A 349 20.36 16.03 -16.54
CA SER A 349 21.12 17.26 -16.77
C SER A 349 21.88 17.08 -18.08
N ALA A 350 21.59 17.97 -19.03
CA ALA A 350 22.15 18.04 -20.36
C ALA A 350 23.68 18.00 -20.36
#